data_94ff5840737719bf14e55cebe962bd7f
#
_entry.id   94ff5840737719bf14e55cebe962bd7f
#
_cell.length_a   1.000
_cell.length_b   1.000
_cell.length_c   1.000
_cell.angle_alpha   90.00
_cell.angle_beta   90.00
_cell.angle_gamma   90.00
#
_symmetry.space_group_name_H-M   'P 1'
#
loop_
_entity.id
_entity.type
_entity.pdbx_description
1 polymer ?
#
loop_
_entity_poly.entity_id
_entity_poly.type
_entity_poly.pdbx_seq_one_letter_code
_entity_poly.pdbx_strand_id
1 'polypeptide(L)'
;MSGKRVLVKVCGITSVEQSQALQKMGVDFLGFIFHPASPRFALERISLDEIASISHPKKIGVFTSHSTAQIVEIAKSVGLWGVQLHGAYSARCIGEIKQQLPLCTILKVLSIENSLTENQRKSLQDPEAPWDMLLLDTATPTLGGSGQSFNWKLLEGICLAKPFFLAGGVSLENSSLAQLLTPRPYALDVNSRFETAPGVKDLDKIYSLLELLTHGENL
;
A
#
# COMPACT_ATOMS: atom_id res chain seq x y z
N MET A 1 -3.01 -17.67 -21.19
CA MET A 1 -3.77 -16.55 -20.63
C MET A 1 -2.74 -15.46 -20.34
N SER A 2 -2.76 -14.33 -21.06
CA SER A 2 -1.86 -13.21 -20.81
C SER A 2 -2.15 -12.73 -19.39
N GLY A 3 -1.23 -12.97 -18.45
CA GLY A 3 -1.37 -12.57 -17.07
C GLY A 3 -1.25 -11.05 -16.98
N LYS A 4 -2.25 -10.36 -16.41
CA LYS A 4 -2.13 -8.93 -16.14
C LYS A 4 -0.88 -8.69 -15.27
N ARG A 5 -0.09 -7.64 -15.58
CA ARG A 5 1.07 -7.25 -14.76
C ARG A 5 0.67 -7.07 -13.29
N VAL A 6 1.62 -7.27 -12.38
CA VAL A 6 1.43 -6.87 -10.99
C VAL A 6 1.26 -5.35 -10.94
N LEU A 7 0.25 -4.87 -10.22
CA LEU A 7 -0.04 -3.44 -10.12
C LEU A 7 0.99 -2.73 -9.23
N VAL A 8 1.07 -1.40 -9.33
CA VAL A 8 2.02 -0.59 -8.55
C VAL A 8 1.28 0.47 -7.74
N LYS A 9 1.54 0.48 -6.44
CA LYS A 9 1.17 1.57 -5.53
C LYS A 9 2.43 2.36 -5.18
N VAL A 10 2.38 3.67 -5.36
CA VAL A 10 3.42 4.60 -4.87
C VAL A 10 2.89 5.28 -3.62
N CYS A 11 3.52 5.00 -2.47
CA CYS A 11 3.09 5.47 -1.16
C CYS A 11 3.90 6.69 -0.69
N GLY A 12 3.34 7.51 0.20
CA GLY A 12 4.01 8.67 0.77
C GLY A 12 4.09 9.87 -0.18
N ILE A 13 3.05 10.10 -0.93
CA ILE A 13 2.89 11.26 -1.82
C ILE A 13 2.68 12.52 -0.98
N THR A 14 3.41 13.59 -1.33
CA THR A 14 3.40 14.88 -0.63
C THR A 14 3.36 16.08 -1.58
N SER A 15 3.06 15.89 -2.86
CA SER A 15 2.99 16.94 -3.88
C SER A 15 1.96 16.59 -4.94
N VAL A 16 1.21 17.60 -5.39
CA VAL A 16 0.23 17.48 -6.48
C VAL A 16 0.95 17.20 -7.81
N GLU A 17 2.06 17.86 -8.06
CA GLU A 17 2.86 17.70 -9.29
C GLU A 17 3.39 16.27 -9.42
N GLN A 18 3.92 15.70 -8.32
CA GLN A 18 4.35 14.30 -8.32
C GLN A 18 3.16 13.34 -8.57
N SER A 19 2.00 13.61 -7.97
CA SER A 19 0.79 12.82 -8.22
C SER A 19 0.41 12.80 -9.70
N GLN A 20 0.46 13.97 -10.35
CA GLN A 20 0.14 14.11 -11.78
C GLN A 20 1.17 13.40 -12.67
N ALA A 21 2.46 13.48 -12.33
CA ALA A 21 3.52 12.79 -13.06
C ALA A 21 3.34 11.26 -12.94
N LEU A 22 3.11 10.74 -11.75
CA LEU A 22 2.88 9.31 -11.50
C LEU A 22 1.62 8.80 -12.21
N GLN A 23 0.55 9.60 -12.24
CA GLN A 23 -0.67 9.27 -12.98
C GLN A 23 -0.40 9.17 -14.50
N LYS A 24 0.37 10.10 -15.07
CA LYS A 24 0.77 10.06 -16.48
C LYS A 24 1.63 8.84 -16.82
N MET A 25 2.44 8.38 -15.88
CA MET A 25 3.26 7.17 -16.02
C MET A 25 2.43 5.88 -15.95
N GLY A 26 1.16 5.94 -15.50
CA GLY A 26 0.31 4.77 -15.36
C GLY A 26 0.49 4.02 -14.05
N VAL A 27 0.91 4.70 -12.98
CA VAL A 27 0.88 4.15 -11.61
C VAL A 27 -0.57 3.85 -11.23
N ASP A 28 -0.81 2.67 -10.63
CA ASP A 28 -2.16 2.18 -10.38
C ASP A 28 -2.81 2.74 -9.12
N PHE A 29 -2.01 3.06 -8.09
CA PHE A 29 -2.48 3.59 -6.81
C PHE A 29 -1.55 4.66 -6.27
N LEU A 30 -2.12 5.73 -5.70
CA LEU A 30 -1.40 6.80 -4.99
C LEU A 30 -1.71 6.72 -3.49
N GLY A 31 -0.66 6.61 -2.65
CA GLY A 31 -0.78 6.52 -1.20
C GLY A 31 -0.43 7.83 -0.49
N PHE A 32 -1.34 8.32 0.35
CA PHE A 32 -1.18 9.53 1.17
C PHE A 32 -1.12 9.14 2.64
N ILE A 33 -0.02 9.48 3.33
CA ILE A 33 0.19 9.13 4.74
C ILE A 33 -0.37 10.25 5.60
N PHE A 34 -1.36 9.93 6.44
CA PHE A 34 -1.99 10.88 7.37
C PHE A 34 -1.41 10.81 8.79
N HIS A 35 -0.30 10.12 9.00
CA HIS A 35 0.38 10.02 10.30
C HIS A 35 1.33 11.22 10.53
N PRO A 36 1.06 12.12 11.51
CA PRO A 36 1.84 13.36 11.70
C PRO A 36 3.33 13.14 12.02
N ALA A 37 3.69 12.03 12.68
CA ALA A 37 5.10 11.73 12.98
C ALA A 37 5.87 11.15 11.79
N SER A 38 5.21 10.91 10.65
CA SER A 38 5.88 10.41 9.45
C SER A 38 6.62 11.54 8.73
N PRO A 39 7.87 11.33 8.29
CA PRO A 39 8.56 12.29 7.43
C PRO A 39 7.91 12.43 6.04
N ARG A 40 6.87 11.65 5.79
CA ARG A 40 6.04 11.66 4.57
C ARG A 40 4.58 12.03 4.89
N PHE A 41 4.36 12.78 5.98
CA PHE A 41 3.04 13.26 6.33
C PHE A 41 2.50 14.16 5.24
N ALA A 42 1.41 13.76 4.59
CA ALA A 42 0.90 14.46 3.43
C ALA A 42 0.49 15.90 3.77
N LEU A 43 -0.21 16.10 4.89
CA LEU A 43 -0.77 17.40 5.29
C LEU A 43 0.28 18.42 5.78
N GLU A 44 1.56 18.04 5.85
CA GLU A 44 2.65 18.99 6.09
C GLU A 44 2.96 19.81 4.82
N ARG A 45 2.64 19.29 3.62
CA ARG A 45 3.05 19.86 2.34
C ARG A 45 1.91 20.14 1.37
N ILE A 46 0.79 19.43 1.51
CA ILE A 46 -0.40 19.59 0.67
C ILE A 46 -1.66 19.52 1.53
N SER A 47 -2.67 20.30 1.21
CA SER A 47 -3.96 20.34 1.90
C SER A 47 -4.88 19.19 1.49
N LEU A 48 -5.96 18.98 2.27
CA LEU A 48 -7.01 18.01 1.89
C LEU A 48 -7.68 18.39 0.57
N ASP A 49 -7.90 19.70 0.32
CA ASP A 49 -8.50 20.18 -0.92
C ASP A 49 -7.61 19.90 -2.14
N GLU A 50 -6.29 20.07 -1.99
CA GLU A 50 -5.34 19.71 -3.04
C GLU A 50 -5.34 18.20 -3.30
N ILE A 51 -5.37 17.35 -2.25
CA ILE A 51 -5.50 15.89 -2.43
C ILE A 51 -6.82 15.55 -3.10
N ALA A 52 -7.93 16.23 -2.73
CA ALA A 52 -9.22 16.03 -3.36
C ALA A 52 -9.19 16.36 -4.86
N SER A 53 -8.48 17.43 -5.25
CA SER A 53 -8.34 17.88 -6.64
C SER A 53 -7.55 16.91 -7.54
N ILE A 54 -6.76 16.00 -6.97
CA ILE A 54 -6.04 14.99 -7.74
C ILE A 54 -7.03 14.02 -8.37
N SER A 55 -7.06 13.97 -9.70
CA SER A 55 -8.03 13.19 -10.48
C SER A 55 -7.76 11.69 -10.51
N HIS A 56 -6.68 11.20 -9.86
CA HIS A 56 -6.35 9.78 -9.83
C HIS A 56 -7.47 8.94 -9.18
N PRO A 57 -7.98 7.87 -9.87
CA PRO A 57 -9.18 7.16 -9.42
C PRO A 57 -8.94 6.29 -8.17
N LYS A 58 -7.68 5.93 -7.87
CA LYS A 58 -7.34 5.02 -6.76
C LYS A 58 -6.39 5.68 -5.77
N LYS A 59 -6.90 6.68 -5.03
CA LYS A 59 -6.21 7.30 -3.89
C LYS A 59 -6.39 6.43 -2.64
N ILE A 60 -5.31 6.11 -1.92
CA ILE A 60 -5.31 5.32 -0.69
C ILE A 60 -4.78 6.18 0.46
N GLY A 61 -5.57 6.35 1.50
CA GLY A 61 -5.14 7.01 2.74
C GLY A 61 -4.53 6.01 3.71
N VAL A 62 -3.37 6.32 4.28
CA VAL A 62 -2.69 5.49 5.29
C VAL A 62 -2.89 6.09 6.67
N PHE A 63 -3.45 5.30 7.57
CA PHE A 63 -3.82 5.69 8.94
C PHE A 63 -3.16 4.75 9.96
N THR A 64 -2.65 5.31 11.07
CA THR A 64 -1.94 4.54 12.11
C THR A 64 -2.69 4.52 13.44
N SER A 65 -3.20 5.66 13.91
CA SER A 65 -3.81 5.83 15.24
C SER A 65 -5.05 6.73 15.24
N HIS A 66 -5.64 6.98 14.06
CA HIS A 66 -6.84 7.81 13.93
C HIS A 66 -8.09 7.08 14.45
N SER A 67 -9.02 7.83 14.99
CA SER A 67 -10.36 7.31 15.30
C SER A 67 -11.13 6.96 14.02
N THR A 68 -12.14 6.11 14.15
CA THR A 68 -13.06 5.79 13.04
C THR A 68 -13.65 7.05 12.39
N ALA A 69 -14.07 8.03 13.22
CA ALA A 69 -14.66 9.29 12.73
C ALA A 69 -13.67 10.09 11.87
N GLN A 70 -12.42 10.24 12.32
CA GLN A 70 -11.37 10.95 11.56
C GLN A 70 -11.06 10.27 10.23
N ILE A 71 -10.96 8.94 10.23
CA ILE A 71 -10.73 8.16 8.99
C ILE A 71 -11.86 8.40 8.00
N VAL A 72 -13.11 8.31 8.45
CA VAL A 72 -14.29 8.49 7.61
C VAL A 72 -14.38 9.93 7.06
N GLU A 73 -14.11 10.92 7.90
CA GLU A 73 -14.11 12.34 7.51
C GLU A 73 -13.08 12.60 6.42
N ILE A 74 -11.81 12.21 6.63
CA ILE A 74 -10.74 12.38 5.64
C ILE A 74 -11.06 11.60 4.36
N ALA A 75 -11.52 10.35 4.48
CA ALA A 75 -11.81 9.52 3.32
C ALA A 75 -12.89 10.14 2.42
N LYS A 76 -13.93 10.71 3.02
CA LYS A 76 -15.00 11.39 2.30
C LYS A 76 -14.54 12.72 1.69
N SER A 77 -13.78 13.54 2.44
CA SER A 77 -13.34 14.87 1.98
C SER A 77 -12.43 14.80 0.77
N VAL A 78 -11.53 13.81 0.71
CA VAL A 78 -10.58 13.68 -0.41
C VAL A 78 -10.99 12.63 -1.46
N GLY A 79 -12.10 11.94 -1.26
CA GLY A 79 -12.57 10.91 -2.19
C GLY A 79 -11.61 9.73 -2.27
N LEU A 80 -11.27 9.08 -1.14
CA LEU A 80 -10.40 7.92 -1.13
C LEU A 80 -11.08 6.70 -1.76
N TRP A 81 -10.36 6.02 -2.62
CA TRP A 81 -10.72 4.68 -3.09
C TRP A 81 -10.48 3.63 -2.01
N GLY A 82 -9.44 3.80 -1.18
CA GLY A 82 -9.07 2.84 -0.16
C GLY A 82 -8.53 3.47 1.12
N VAL A 83 -8.73 2.75 2.22
CA VAL A 83 -8.22 3.06 3.55
C VAL A 83 -7.25 1.97 3.97
N GLN A 84 -5.98 2.33 4.14
CA GLN A 84 -4.94 1.44 4.65
C GLN A 84 -4.79 1.63 6.15
N LEU A 85 -5.08 0.58 6.90
CA LEU A 85 -5.03 0.55 8.35
C LEU A 85 -3.70 -0.05 8.82
N HIS A 86 -2.74 0.82 9.14
CA HIS A 86 -1.39 0.48 9.57
C HIS A 86 -1.25 0.66 11.08
N GLY A 87 -1.98 -0.15 11.85
CA GLY A 87 -2.00 -0.05 13.31
C GLY A 87 -2.95 -1.08 13.94
N ALA A 88 -3.16 -0.93 15.26
CA ALA A 88 -4.00 -1.82 16.06
C ALA A 88 -5.49 -1.47 15.93
N TYR A 89 -6.06 -1.68 14.75
CA TYR A 89 -7.50 -1.53 14.52
C TYR A 89 -8.20 -2.86 14.74
N SER A 90 -9.19 -2.87 15.66
CA SER A 90 -10.00 -4.06 15.93
C SER A 90 -10.96 -4.38 14.78
N ALA A 91 -11.43 -5.62 14.70
CA ALA A 91 -12.45 -6.02 13.73
C ALA A 91 -13.72 -5.14 13.82
N ARG A 92 -14.09 -4.74 15.03
CA ARG A 92 -15.21 -3.82 15.27
C ARG A 92 -14.97 -2.45 14.61
N CYS A 93 -13.80 -1.82 14.85
CA CYS A 93 -13.47 -0.54 14.22
C CYS A 93 -13.49 -0.65 12.69
N ILE A 94 -12.95 -1.74 12.14
CA ILE A 94 -12.94 -1.98 10.69
C ILE A 94 -14.37 -2.10 10.16
N GLY A 95 -15.24 -2.83 10.85
CA GLY A 95 -16.66 -2.95 10.51
C GLY A 95 -17.39 -1.60 10.54
N GLU A 96 -17.12 -0.77 11.55
CA GLU A 96 -17.69 0.59 11.65
C GLU A 96 -17.23 1.50 10.49
N ILE A 97 -15.95 1.42 10.09
CA ILE A 97 -15.44 2.15 8.92
C ILE A 97 -16.13 1.66 7.65
N LYS A 98 -16.21 0.35 7.45
CA LYS A 98 -16.84 -0.26 6.28
C LYS A 98 -18.32 0.12 6.14
N GLN A 99 -19.04 0.16 7.24
CA GLN A 99 -20.45 0.57 7.27
C GLN A 99 -20.64 2.03 6.82
N GLN A 100 -19.72 2.93 7.17
CA GLN A 100 -19.79 4.36 6.81
C GLN A 100 -19.16 4.66 5.45
N LEU A 101 -18.30 3.76 4.93
CA LEU A 101 -17.60 3.85 3.65
C LEU A 101 -17.79 2.54 2.84
N PRO A 102 -19.03 2.19 2.45
CA PRO A 102 -19.33 0.87 1.86
C PRO A 102 -18.63 0.62 0.52
N LEU A 103 -18.25 1.66 -0.22
CA LEU A 103 -17.56 1.56 -1.50
C LEU A 103 -16.04 1.69 -1.37
N CYS A 104 -15.52 2.00 -0.18
CA CYS A 104 -14.10 2.17 0.06
C CYS A 104 -13.46 0.81 0.37
N THR A 105 -12.35 0.51 -0.30
CA THR A 105 -11.58 -0.71 -0.05
C THR A 105 -10.78 -0.59 1.24
N ILE A 106 -10.90 -1.56 2.14
CA ILE A 106 -10.13 -1.61 3.38
C ILE A 106 -8.91 -2.51 3.19
N LEU A 107 -7.71 -1.91 3.33
CA LEU A 107 -6.43 -2.63 3.33
C LEU A 107 -5.93 -2.76 4.77
N LYS A 108 -5.87 -4.00 5.28
CA LYS A 108 -5.28 -4.28 6.60
C LYS A 108 -3.79 -4.57 6.46
N VAL A 109 -2.95 -3.82 7.17
CA VAL A 109 -1.51 -4.09 7.21
C VAL A 109 -1.22 -5.22 8.18
N LEU A 110 -0.41 -6.18 7.74
CA LEU A 110 0.23 -7.20 8.57
C LEU A 110 1.74 -7.01 8.46
N SER A 111 2.37 -6.63 9.58
CA SER A 111 3.82 -6.50 9.67
C SER A 111 4.44 -7.87 9.95
N ILE A 112 5.30 -8.34 9.06
CA ILE A 112 5.94 -9.66 9.11
C ILE A 112 7.42 -9.47 9.50
N GLU A 113 7.86 -10.22 10.49
CA GLU A 113 9.26 -10.35 10.87
C GLU A 113 9.95 -11.50 10.12
N ASN A 114 10.70 -12.32 10.85
CA ASN A 114 11.42 -13.47 10.29
C ASN A 114 10.54 -14.72 10.14
N SER A 115 9.33 -14.71 10.71
CA SER A 115 8.37 -15.83 10.64
C SER A 115 6.94 -15.31 10.77
N LEU A 116 5.99 -16.14 10.33
CA LEU A 116 4.56 -15.87 10.54
C LEU A 116 4.09 -16.45 11.85
N THR A 117 3.50 -15.62 12.70
CA THR A 117 2.81 -16.08 13.91
C THR A 117 1.52 -16.83 13.56
N GLU A 118 1.00 -17.63 14.49
CA GLU A 118 -0.26 -18.35 14.31
C GLU A 118 -1.44 -17.39 14.04
N ASN A 119 -1.48 -16.24 14.73
CA ASN A 119 -2.50 -15.22 14.50
C ASN A 119 -2.39 -14.59 13.11
N GLN A 120 -1.18 -14.36 12.62
CA GLN A 120 -0.98 -13.86 11.25
C GLN A 120 -1.44 -14.91 10.23
N ARG A 121 -1.09 -16.19 10.40
CA ARG A 121 -1.56 -17.29 9.53
C ARG A 121 -3.08 -17.36 9.47
N LYS A 122 -3.75 -17.28 10.61
CA LYS A 122 -5.23 -17.21 10.67
C LYS A 122 -5.77 -16.00 9.90
N SER A 123 -5.19 -14.81 10.12
CA SER A 123 -5.61 -13.60 9.41
C SER A 123 -5.40 -13.68 7.89
N LEU A 124 -4.34 -14.35 7.43
CA LEU A 124 -4.08 -14.57 6.00
C LEU A 124 -5.12 -15.48 5.34
N GLN A 125 -5.66 -16.44 6.09
CA GLN A 125 -6.52 -17.52 5.60
C GLN A 125 -8.02 -17.30 5.91
N ASP A 126 -8.37 -16.20 6.59
CA ASP A 126 -9.74 -15.92 7.01
C ASP A 126 -10.56 -15.25 5.88
N PRO A 127 -11.52 -15.97 5.26
CA PRO A 127 -12.38 -15.40 4.23
C PRO A 127 -13.41 -14.41 4.80
N GLU A 128 -13.78 -14.54 6.07
CA GLU A 128 -14.77 -13.69 6.76
C GLU A 128 -14.15 -12.43 7.40
N ALA A 129 -12.85 -12.25 7.25
CA ALA A 129 -12.15 -11.07 7.76
C ALA A 129 -12.81 -9.76 7.27
N PRO A 130 -12.97 -8.75 8.15
CA PRO A 130 -13.72 -7.53 7.84
C PRO A 130 -13.00 -6.56 6.87
N TRP A 131 -11.80 -6.90 6.42
CA TRP A 131 -11.05 -6.14 5.41
C TRP A 131 -11.20 -6.78 4.02
N ASP A 132 -10.99 -5.99 2.98
CA ASP A 132 -11.11 -6.44 1.59
C ASP A 132 -9.79 -6.98 1.05
N MET A 133 -8.66 -6.40 1.48
CA MET A 133 -7.33 -6.73 1.02
C MET A 133 -6.32 -6.67 2.17
N LEU A 134 -5.20 -7.34 1.99
CA LEU A 134 -4.06 -7.28 2.89
C LEU A 134 -2.95 -6.41 2.31
N LEU A 135 -2.13 -5.82 3.17
CA LEU A 135 -0.83 -5.29 2.82
C LEU A 135 0.21 -5.95 3.72
N LEU A 136 1.12 -6.70 3.12
CA LEU A 136 2.17 -7.42 3.83
C LEU A 136 3.43 -6.58 3.82
N ASP A 137 3.84 -6.09 4.99
CA ASP A 137 5.00 -5.20 5.15
C ASP A 137 6.05 -5.85 6.07
N THR A 138 7.30 -5.41 5.97
CA THR A 138 8.35 -5.81 6.89
C THR A 138 8.15 -5.14 8.24
N ALA A 139 8.14 -5.92 9.31
CA ALA A 139 8.15 -5.37 10.66
C ALA A 139 9.47 -4.66 10.92
N THR A 140 9.37 -3.39 11.30
CA THR A 140 10.53 -2.56 11.64
C THR A 140 10.28 -1.87 12.98
N PRO A 141 11.33 -1.59 13.79
CA PRO A 141 11.17 -0.87 15.05
C PRO A 141 10.51 0.51 14.88
N THR A 142 10.65 1.11 13.69
CA THR A 142 10.02 2.37 13.32
C THR A 142 8.94 2.10 12.27
N LEU A 143 7.75 2.69 12.43
CA LEU A 143 6.64 2.55 11.50
C LEU A 143 7.03 3.03 10.09
N GLY A 144 7.45 2.09 9.24
CA GLY A 144 7.67 2.26 7.81
C GLY A 144 9.06 2.80 7.40
N GLY A 145 9.53 2.38 6.24
CA GLY A 145 10.62 3.01 5.51
C GLY A 145 12.04 2.56 5.80
N SER A 146 12.28 1.43 6.48
CA SER A 146 13.65 0.90 6.73
C SER A 146 14.34 0.40 5.46
N GLY A 147 13.59 0.15 4.38
CA GLY A 147 14.12 -0.43 3.15
C GLY A 147 14.53 -1.91 3.25
N GLN A 148 14.32 -2.55 4.40
CA GLN A 148 14.54 -3.99 4.56
C GLN A 148 13.32 -4.77 4.08
N SER A 149 13.55 -5.95 3.48
CA SER A 149 12.51 -6.90 3.09
C SER A 149 12.48 -8.09 4.05
N PHE A 150 11.29 -8.54 4.44
CA PHE A 150 11.16 -9.85 5.04
C PHE A 150 11.39 -10.95 3.97
N ASN A 151 11.61 -12.17 4.40
CA ASN A 151 11.76 -13.27 3.47
C ASN A 151 10.41 -13.61 2.81
N TRP A 152 10.18 -13.15 1.59
CA TRP A 152 8.93 -13.35 0.85
C TRP A 152 8.59 -14.83 0.61
N LYS A 153 9.58 -15.75 0.67
CA LYS A 153 9.34 -17.20 0.62
C LYS A 153 8.47 -17.72 1.77
N LEU A 154 8.32 -16.95 2.85
CA LEU A 154 7.37 -17.27 3.92
C LEU A 154 5.91 -17.33 3.45
N LEU A 155 5.61 -16.76 2.29
CA LEU A 155 4.27 -16.76 1.68
C LEU A 155 4.03 -18.00 0.80
N GLU A 156 5.09 -18.70 0.40
CA GLU A 156 4.98 -19.90 -0.45
C GLU A 156 4.11 -20.98 0.20
N GLY A 157 3.18 -21.51 -0.58
CA GLY A 157 2.27 -22.57 -0.11
C GLY A 157 1.15 -22.09 0.82
N ILE A 158 1.04 -20.78 1.13
CA ILE A 158 -0.07 -20.24 1.92
C ILE A 158 -1.24 -19.95 1.00
N CYS A 159 -2.40 -20.54 1.30
CA CYS A 159 -3.65 -20.19 0.64
C CYS A 159 -4.17 -18.88 1.25
N LEU A 160 -3.98 -17.76 0.56
CA LEU A 160 -4.48 -16.46 1.01
C LEU A 160 -5.96 -16.32 0.66
N ALA A 161 -6.79 -15.99 1.66
CA ALA A 161 -8.24 -15.78 1.47
C ALA A 161 -8.58 -14.46 0.76
N LYS A 162 -7.68 -13.48 0.83
CA LYS A 162 -7.87 -12.13 0.25
C LYS A 162 -6.67 -11.76 -0.64
N PRO A 163 -6.87 -10.94 -1.68
CA PRO A 163 -5.75 -10.37 -2.44
C PRO A 163 -4.86 -9.52 -1.55
N PHE A 164 -3.57 -9.37 -1.92
CA PHE A 164 -2.62 -8.64 -1.10
C PHE A 164 -1.69 -7.74 -1.90
N PHE A 165 -1.29 -6.66 -1.25
CA PHE A 165 -0.19 -5.80 -1.64
C PHE A 165 1.09 -6.28 -0.95
N LEU A 166 2.18 -6.38 -1.69
CA LEU A 166 3.49 -6.70 -1.15
C LEU A 166 4.27 -5.40 -0.94
N ALA A 167 4.63 -5.14 0.30
CA ALA A 167 5.44 -4.00 0.74
C ALA A 167 6.74 -4.49 1.40
N GLY A 168 7.46 -3.59 2.03
CA GLY A 168 8.69 -3.92 2.77
C GLY A 168 9.87 -4.20 1.86
N GLY A 169 10.67 -3.17 1.58
CA GLY A 169 11.94 -3.29 0.89
C GLY A 169 11.86 -3.60 -0.60
N VAL A 170 10.70 -3.45 -1.23
CA VAL A 170 10.58 -3.55 -2.70
C VAL A 170 11.52 -2.55 -3.36
N SER A 171 12.30 -3.04 -4.34
CA SER A 171 13.29 -2.27 -5.10
C SER A 171 13.35 -2.76 -6.54
N LEU A 172 14.10 -2.08 -7.40
CA LEU A 172 14.30 -2.52 -8.80
C LEU A 172 14.94 -3.92 -8.85
N GLU A 173 15.89 -4.19 -7.95
CA GLU A 173 16.66 -5.44 -7.93
C GLU A 173 15.82 -6.67 -7.56
N ASN A 174 14.77 -6.48 -6.75
CA ASN A 174 13.94 -7.60 -6.27
C ASN A 174 12.51 -7.63 -6.83
N SER A 175 12.11 -6.62 -7.59
CA SER A 175 10.74 -6.51 -8.12
C SER A 175 10.36 -7.66 -9.07
N SER A 176 11.31 -8.17 -9.84
CA SER A 176 11.11 -9.34 -10.72
C SER A 176 10.81 -10.60 -9.90
N LEU A 177 11.48 -10.80 -8.76
CA LEU A 177 11.22 -11.93 -7.86
C LEU A 177 9.81 -11.89 -7.30
N ALA A 178 9.28 -10.68 -7.02
CA ALA A 178 7.92 -10.52 -6.52
C ALA A 178 6.85 -11.00 -7.52
N GLN A 179 7.13 -10.93 -8.83
CA GLN A 179 6.22 -11.44 -9.87
C GLN A 179 6.16 -12.98 -9.91
N LEU A 180 7.23 -13.64 -9.45
CA LEU A 180 7.36 -15.11 -9.44
C LEU A 180 6.78 -15.75 -8.17
N LEU A 181 6.37 -14.96 -7.19
CA LEU A 181 5.80 -15.49 -5.95
C LEU A 181 4.49 -16.24 -6.19
N THR A 182 4.31 -17.31 -5.41
CA THR A 182 3.06 -18.06 -5.33
C THR A 182 2.67 -18.13 -3.84
N PRO A 183 1.59 -17.43 -3.42
CA PRO A 183 0.63 -16.67 -4.23
C PRO A 183 1.21 -15.37 -4.80
N ARG A 184 0.74 -15.00 -6.00
CA ARG A 184 1.18 -13.78 -6.69
C ARG A 184 0.56 -12.52 -6.02
N PRO A 185 1.35 -11.48 -5.73
CA PRO A 185 0.80 -10.23 -5.19
C PRO A 185 -0.12 -9.54 -6.20
N TYR A 186 -1.17 -8.91 -5.70
CA TYR A 186 -2.06 -8.06 -6.47
C TYR A 186 -1.36 -6.77 -6.91
N ALA A 187 -0.57 -6.18 -5.99
CA ALA A 187 0.21 -4.97 -6.25
C ALA A 187 1.52 -4.98 -5.44
N LEU A 188 2.52 -4.25 -5.93
CA LEU A 188 3.70 -3.85 -5.16
C LEU A 188 3.46 -2.47 -4.55
N ASP A 189 3.72 -2.33 -3.25
CA ASP A 189 3.69 -1.04 -2.55
C ASP A 189 5.11 -0.51 -2.38
N VAL A 190 5.44 0.54 -3.11
CA VAL A 190 6.78 1.14 -3.13
C VAL A 190 6.79 2.49 -2.42
N ASN A 191 7.87 2.76 -1.69
CA ASN A 191 8.05 4.00 -0.94
C ASN A 191 9.53 4.41 -0.89
N SER A 192 10.22 4.22 0.22
CA SER A 192 11.54 4.80 0.54
C SER A 192 12.65 4.48 -0.47
N ARG A 193 12.65 3.30 -1.09
CA ARG A 193 13.66 2.93 -2.11
C ARG A 193 13.45 3.64 -3.45
N PHE A 194 12.30 4.26 -3.64
CA PHE A 194 11.89 5.03 -4.81
C PHE A 194 11.77 6.51 -4.50
N GLU A 195 12.67 7.02 -3.65
CA GLU A 195 12.73 8.43 -3.25
C GLU A 195 14.16 8.96 -3.38
N THR A 196 14.29 10.26 -3.67
CA THR A 196 15.52 11.04 -3.58
C THR A 196 15.68 11.66 -2.18
N ALA A 197 14.55 11.97 -1.53
CA ALA A 197 14.44 12.39 -0.14
C ALA A 197 13.06 11.99 0.40
N PRO A 198 12.82 11.88 1.73
CA PRO A 198 11.52 11.51 2.27
C PRO A 198 10.39 12.37 1.72
N GLY A 199 9.41 11.72 1.05
CA GLY A 199 8.27 12.37 0.39
C GLY A 199 8.59 12.94 -1.01
N VAL A 200 9.83 12.81 -1.52
CA VAL A 200 10.23 13.25 -2.87
C VAL A 200 10.51 12.01 -3.72
N LYS A 201 9.61 11.68 -4.65
CA LYS A 201 9.72 10.47 -5.46
C LYS A 201 10.76 10.61 -6.56
N ASP A 202 11.54 9.54 -6.74
CA ASP A 202 12.45 9.34 -7.86
C ASP A 202 11.64 8.79 -9.04
N LEU A 203 11.22 9.69 -9.93
CA LEU A 203 10.35 9.34 -11.05
C LEU A 203 11.03 8.39 -12.04
N ASP A 204 12.34 8.49 -12.23
CA ASP A 204 13.10 7.63 -13.16
C ASP A 204 13.13 6.19 -12.64
N LYS A 205 13.32 5.99 -11.32
CA LYS A 205 13.24 4.66 -10.71
C LYS A 205 11.83 4.07 -10.81
N ILE A 206 10.79 4.89 -10.62
CA ILE A 206 9.41 4.43 -10.73
C ILE A 206 9.10 4.05 -12.18
N TYR A 207 9.54 4.84 -13.14
CA TYR A 207 9.42 4.51 -14.56
C TYR A 207 10.09 3.17 -14.88
N SER A 208 11.34 3.00 -14.43
CA SER A 208 12.09 1.75 -14.61
C SER A 208 11.37 0.53 -14.00
N LEU A 209 10.73 0.69 -12.83
CA LEU A 209 9.92 -0.36 -12.21
C LEU A 209 8.73 -0.74 -13.11
N LEU A 210 7.98 0.24 -13.60
CA LEU A 210 6.83 0.00 -14.46
C LEU A 210 7.21 -0.74 -15.74
N GLU A 211 8.33 -0.35 -16.37
CA GLU A 211 8.89 -1.03 -17.54
C GLU A 211 9.25 -2.50 -17.23
N LEU A 212 9.98 -2.75 -16.12
CA LEU A 212 10.35 -4.11 -15.69
C LEU A 212 9.12 -5.00 -15.48
N LEU A 213 8.05 -4.45 -14.89
CA LEU A 213 6.84 -5.21 -14.62
C LEU A 213 6.01 -5.46 -15.89
N THR A 214 6.14 -4.62 -16.91
CA THR A 214 5.44 -4.76 -18.19
C THR A 214 6.16 -5.74 -19.13
N HIS A 215 7.48 -5.71 -19.17
CA HIS A 215 8.28 -6.56 -20.07
C HIS A 215 8.66 -7.92 -19.48
N GLY A 216 8.52 -8.11 -18.17
CA GLY A 216 8.76 -9.40 -17.49
C GLY A 216 7.77 -10.52 -17.84
N GLU A 217 6.74 -10.25 -18.65
CA GLU A 217 5.76 -11.25 -19.13
C GLU A 217 6.27 -12.10 -20.30
N ASN A 218 7.46 -11.81 -20.81
CA ASN A 218 8.03 -12.50 -22.01
C ASN A 218 9.21 -13.44 -21.70
N LEU A 219 9.42 -13.84 -20.41
CA LEU A 219 10.46 -14.79 -20.02
C LEU A 219 9.89 -16.13 -19.57
#